data_c8870dc7709455390ae495c421105d63
#
_entry.id   c8870dc7709455390ae495c421105d63
#
_cell.length_a   1.000
_cell.length_b   1.000
_cell.length_c   1.000
_cell.angle_alpha   90.00
_cell.angle_beta   90.00
_cell.angle_gamma   90.00
#
_symmetry.space_group_name_H-M   'P 1'
#
loop_
_entity.id
_entity.type
_entity.pdbx_description
1 polymer ?
#
loop_
_entity_poly.entity_id
_entity_poly.type
_entity_poly.pdbx_seq_one_letter_code
_entity_poly.pdbx_strand_id
1 'polypeptide(L)'
;MTDRSDAPAPNRNALWAEALVAEFEAAGIEAVCIAPGSRSTPLTVAFADSDLTVFSHLDERSAAFFALGRAKRTGRPTPLVCTSGTAAANFHPAIIEANQARVPMVVLTADRPPELRDSGANQTVDQQKLYGDAVRWYTELPEPEADDRKLRSVRTTAGRAVAESTGTPPGPVHLNVPFRKPLEPIEVPGDVPEGFPDDHPLAADGRDGPFVRTAGGRPGLDETDLRVVRDAVADADRGLVVVGPADAPTPDRAALADLAAATGFPVLADPLSGHRFGHATPDDGGPLVAGGYDGYLDAVADSWPDPAVVVRFGASPTSKVLRQYLGASDARQFLVDPAGEWREATFAATDLLAADPTLLAERLASALDADEAGDSGRAWRRRFVDAEREYWETVESAREDRLFEGGVLSAVAADAPDPATVMVSNSMPVRDLDRFGEPRAAALTVLGNRGASGIDGIASTGLGAGSATDDPLVVVTGDLAYYHDMNGLLAVRRCGVDATVVEINNDGGGIFHMLPIEGFDPPFTDQFKTPHGLDFEATGDLYGLEFERVADLGSFRSAFADSVDRDGTQVIEVVTEAAESHRYREELAERVGRRLG
;
A
#
# COMPACT_ATOMS: atom_id res chain seq x y z
N MET A 1 27.35 11.66 12.22
CA MET A 1 28.63 11.38 11.52
C MET A 1 29.46 10.57 12.50
N THR A 2 29.30 9.26 12.48
CA THR A 2 30.21 8.34 13.14
C THR A 2 31.49 8.36 12.33
N ASP A 3 32.61 8.54 13.01
CA ASP A 3 33.97 8.52 12.48
C ASP A 3 34.18 7.13 11.84
N ARG A 4 33.93 7.00 10.52
CA ARG A 4 34.26 5.75 9.81
C ARG A 4 35.75 5.55 10.02
N SER A 5 36.13 4.42 10.64
CA SER A 5 37.52 4.13 10.90
C SER A 5 38.33 4.26 9.61
N ASP A 6 39.44 5.02 9.62
CA ASP A 6 40.39 5.14 8.49
C ASP A 6 41.05 3.78 8.14
N ALA A 7 40.60 2.68 8.74
CA ALA A 7 41.14 1.34 8.49
C ALA A 7 40.56 0.80 7.16
N PRO A 8 41.39 0.20 6.30
CA PRO A 8 40.93 -0.42 5.05
C PRO A 8 39.97 -1.57 5.36
N ALA A 9 38.99 -1.81 4.47
CA ALA A 9 38.06 -2.92 4.59
C ALA A 9 38.80 -4.26 4.83
N PRO A 10 38.38 -5.09 5.79
CA PRO A 10 39.14 -6.29 6.20
C PRO A 10 39.26 -7.37 5.11
N ASN A 11 38.35 -7.36 4.16
CA ASN A 11 38.34 -8.25 3.00
C ASN A 11 37.45 -7.69 1.89
N ARG A 12 37.51 -8.31 0.70
CA ARG A 12 36.75 -7.88 -0.48
C ARG A 12 35.23 -7.91 -0.32
N ASN A 13 34.68 -8.83 0.51
CA ASN A 13 33.25 -8.89 0.76
C ASN A 13 32.76 -7.67 1.57
N ALA A 14 33.52 -7.28 2.58
CA ALA A 14 33.27 -6.07 3.35
C ALA A 14 33.37 -4.82 2.44
N LEU A 15 34.44 -4.69 1.68
CA LEU A 15 34.65 -3.58 0.74
C LEU A 15 33.46 -3.40 -0.23
N TRP A 16 32.92 -4.50 -0.76
CA TRP A 16 31.79 -4.47 -1.68
C TRP A 16 30.47 -4.13 -1.01
N ALA A 17 30.19 -4.74 0.14
CA ALA A 17 28.98 -4.49 0.90
C ALA A 17 28.93 -3.05 1.39
N GLU A 18 30.04 -2.51 1.90
CA GLU A 18 30.19 -1.11 2.31
C GLU A 18 29.96 -0.15 1.15
N ALA A 19 30.55 -0.43 -0.04
CA ALA A 19 30.34 0.39 -1.23
C ALA A 19 28.88 0.38 -1.71
N LEU A 20 28.20 -0.78 -1.65
CA LEU A 20 26.78 -0.92 -2.01
C LEU A 20 25.87 -0.14 -1.05
N VAL A 21 26.09 -0.29 0.26
CA VAL A 21 25.30 0.37 1.30
C VAL A 21 25.50 1.88 1.28
N ALA A 22 26.75 2.36 1.14
CA ALA A 22 27.05 3.78 1.01
C ALA A 22 26.30 4.46 -0.16
N GLU A 23 26.09 3.72 -1.26
CA GLU A 23 25.31 4.26 -2.38
C GLU A 23 23.80 4.29 -2.11
N PHE A 24 23.27 3.36 -1.32
CA PHE A 24 21.88 3.43 -0.88
C PHE A 24 21.66 4.64 0.04
N GLU A 25 22.58 4.90 0.99
CA GLU A 25 22.56 6.11 1.81
C GLU A 25 22.60 7.38 0.95
N ALA A 26 23.57 7.45 0.01
CA ALA A 26 23.71 8.59 -0.90
C ALA A 26 22.50 8.79 -1.80
N ALA A 27 21.75 7.71 -2.14
CA ALA A 27 20.52 7.77 -2.91
C ALA A 27 19.29 8.14 -2.06
N GLY A 28 19.44 8.39 -0.74
CA GLY A 28 18.37 8.83 0.15
C GLY A 28 17.51 7.69 0.70
N ILE A 29 18.03 6.46 0.74
CA ILE A 29 17.42 5.38 1.51
C ILE A 29 17.59 5.71 3.01
N GLU A 30 16.58 5.44 3.81
CA GLU A 30 16.54 5.78 5.25
C GLU A 30 16.55 4.55 6.16
N ALA A 31 16.14 3.40 5.64
CA ALA A 31 15.99 2.18 6.44
C ALA A 31 16.18 0.92 5.60
N VAL A 32 16.44 -0.20 6.28
CA VAL A 32 16.59 -1.53 5.69
C VAL A 32 15.87 -2.56 6.55
N CYS A 33 15.25 -3.56 5.91
CA CYS A 33 14.71 -4.76 6.58
C CYS A 33 15.63 -5.95 6.35
N ILE A 34 16.05 -6.61 7.42
CA ILE A 34 16.99 -7.73 7.36
C ILE A 34 16.36 -8.97 8.00
N ALA A 35 16.26 -10.06 7.22
CA ALA A 35 16.08 -11.40 7.75
C ALA A 35 17.46 -12.05 7.90
N PRO A 36 17.99 -12.24 9.12
CA PRO A 36 19.39 -12.59 9.33
C PRO A 36 19.71 -14.02 8.90
N GLY A 37 20.91 -14.19 8.33
CA GLY A 37 21.41 -15.49 7.95
C GLY A 37 22.88 -15.44 7.53
N SER A 38 23.56 -16.59 7.54
CA SER A 38 25.02 -16.64 7.38
C SER A 38 25.49 -16.07 6.03
N ARG A 39 24.79 -16.35 4.92
CA ARG A 39 25.28 -15.89 3.60
C ARG A 39 25.17 -14.37 3.42
N SER A 40 24.23 -13.73 4.08
CA SER A 40 24.05 -12.28 4.05
C SER A 40 24.94 -11.52 5.04
N THR A 41 25.85 -12.20 5.79
CA THR A 41 26.71 -11.55 6.78
C THR A 41 27.40 -10.28 6.27
N PRO A 42 28.03 -10.24 5.07
CA PRO A 42 28.68 -9.02 4.61
C PRO A 42 27.70 -7.84 4.45
N LEU A 43 26.51 -8.06 3.89
CA LEU A 43 25.47 -7.03 3.79
C LEU A 43 24.94 -6.63 5.16
N THR A 44 24.65 -7.60 6.02
CA THR A 44 24.11 -7.34 7.36
C THR A 44 25.04 -6.48 8.20
N VAL A 45 26.35 -6.77 8.16
CA VAL A 45 27.38 -5.97 8.87
C VAL A 45 27.46 -4.57 8.28
N ALA A 46 27.56 -4.44 6.96
CA ALA A 46 27.65 -3.13 6.31
C ALA A 46 26.41 -2.25 6.60
N PHE A 47 25.20 -2.82 6.62
CA PHE A 47 24.00 -2.09 7.03
C PHE A 47 23.99 -1.74 8.52
N ALA A 48 24.48 -2.62 9.39
CA ALA A 48 24.56 -2.35 10.82
C ALA A 48 25.55 -1.22 11.16
N ASP A 49 26.60 -1.05 10.33
CA ASP A 49 27.61 -0.01 10.48
C ASP A 49 27.26 1.30 9.72
N SER A 50 26.10 1.34 9.08
CA SER A 50 25.58 2.51 8.32
C SER A 50 24.73 3.44 9.19
N ASP A 51 24.38 4.62 8.68
CA ASP A 51 23.44 5.55 9.32
C ASP A 51 21.96 5.15 9.09
N LEU A 52 21.70 4.05 8.36
CA LEU A 52 20.34 3.56 8.07
C LEU A 52 19.69 2.91 9.30
N THR A 53 18.39 3.13 9.47
CA THR A 53 17.63 2.40 10.49
C THR A 53 17.48 0.93 10.08
N VAL A 54 17.98 0.02 10.93
CA VAL A 54 17.93 -1.43 10.66
C VAL A 54 16.76 -2.08 11.39
N PHE A 55 15.82 -2.65 10.63
CA PHE A 55 14.72 -3.47 11.14
C PHE A 55 15.03 -4.95 10.93
N SER A 56 15.25 -5.67 12.04
CA SER A 56 15.61 -7.10 12.00
C SER A 56 14.40 -7.99 12.30
N HIS A 57 14.06 -8.87 11.36
CA HIS A 57 12.92 -9.79 11.43
C HIS A 57 13.39 -11.25 11.47
N LEU A 58 12.63 -12.14 12.14
CA LEU A 58 12.93 -13.57 12.19
C LEU A 58 12.22 -14.35 11.09
N ASP A 59 11.13 -13.80 10.55
CA ASP A 59 10.33 -14.38 9.47
C ASP A 59 10.52 -13.52 8.21
N GLU A 60 11.04 -14.13 7.15
CA GLU A 60 11.32 -13.46 5.88
C GLU A 60 10.05 -12.88 5.25
N ARG A 61 8.91 -13.59 5.33
CA ARG A 61 7.65 -13.09 4.81
C ARG A 61 7.21 -11.82 5.54
N SER A 62 7.27 -11.82 6.87
CA SER A 62 6.96 -10.64 7.69
C SER A 62 7.92 -9.48 7.39
N ALA A 63 9.23 -9.76 7.22
CA ALA A 63 10.22 -8.75 6.81
C ALA A 63 9.85 -8.07 5.49
N ALA A 64 9.42 -8.86 4.51
CA ALA A 64 9.07 -8.37 3.19
C ALA A 64 7.81 -7.49 3.21
N PHE A 65 6.77 -7.89 3.93
CA PHE A 65 5.56 -7.10 4.10
C PHE A 65 5.79 -5.85 4.96
N PHE A 66 6.68 -5.92 5.95
CA PHE A 66 7.09 -4.73 6.71
C PHE A 66 7.80 -3.71 5.80
N ALA A 67 8.74 -4.16 4.97
CA ALA A 67 9.39 -3.29 3.98
C ALA A 67 8.38 -2.70 2.99
N LEU A 68 7.40 -3.48 2.53
CA LEU A 68 6.28 -3.03 1.70
C LEU A 68 5.48 -1.91 2.37
N GLY A 69 5.15 -2.09 3.65
CA GLY A 69 4.38 -1.10 4.43
C GLY A 69 5.12 0.23 4.54
N ARG A 70 6.42 0.20 4.87
CA ARG A 70 7.25 1.41 4.88
C ARG A 70 7.26 2.10 3.51
N ALA A 71 7.46 1.32 2.44
CA ALA A 71 7.50 1.85 1.09
C ALA A 71 6.14 2.44 0.64
N LYS A 72 5.01 1.83 1.02
CA LYS A 72 3.67 2.39 0.81
C LYS A 72 3.50 3.76 1.51
N ARG A 73 4.01 3.88 2.74
CA ARG A 73 3.85 5.12 3.53
C ARG A 73 4.76 6.24 3.06
N THR A 74 5.98 5.92 2.63
CA THR A 74 7.02 6.92 2.28
C THR A 74 7.11 7.21 0.78
N GLY A 75 6.61 6.32 -0.10
CA GLY A 75 6.87 6.36 -1.54
C GLY A 75 8.32 6.03 -1.92
N ARG A 76 9.15 5.59 -0.95
CA ARG A 76 10.58 5.30 -1.13
C ARG A 76 10.86 3.81 -0.95
N PRO A 77 11.82 3.23 -1.70
CA PRO A 77 12.16 1.83 -1.53
C PRO A 77 12.84 1.59 -0.17
N THR A 78 12.46 0.50 0.48
CA THR A 78 13.16 -0.04 1.65
C THR A 78 13.90 -1.29 1.20
N PRO A 79 15.26 -1.33 1.24
CA PRO A 79 16.02 -2.53 0.96
C PRO A 79 15.61 -3.70 1.86
N LEU A 80 15.55 -4.88 1.28
CA LEU A 80 15.15 -6.13 1.92
C LEU A 80 16.23 -7.17 1.73
N VAL A 81 16.83 -7.65 2.82
CA VAL A 81 18.00 -8.53 2.80
C VAL A 81 17.68 -9.89 3.37
N CYS A 82 18.06 -10.96 2.68
CA CYS A 82 18.03 -12.32 3.22
C CYS A 82 19.26 -13.15 2.84
N THR A 83 19.39 -14.29 3.52
CA THR A 83 20.37 -15.33 3.18
C THR A 83 19.95 -16.14 1.96
N SER A 84 20.77 -17.10 1.55
CA SER A 84 20.48 -18.00 0.42
C SER A 84 19.45 -19.07 0.76
N GLY A 85 18.86 -19.66 -0.26
CA GLY A 85 17.92 -20.79 -0.15
C GLY A 85 16.46 -20.33 -0.11
N THR A 86 15.63 -21.01 0.69
CA THR A 86 14.19 -20.71 0.77
C THR A 86 13.86 -19.37 1.39
N ALA A 87 14.79 -18.72 2.09
CA ALA A 87 14.64 -17.36 2.61
C ALA A 87 14.17 -16.38 1.52
N ALA A 88 14.83 -16.40 0.36
CA ALA A 88 14.46 -15.58 -0.78
C ALA A 88 13.04 -15.91 -1.30
N ALA A 89 12.63 -17.17 -1.30
CA ALA A 89 11.30 -17.57 -1.77
C ALA A 89 10.17 -17.04 -0.87
N ASN A 90 10.42 -16.85 0.44
CA ASN A 90 9.42 -16.30 1.37
C ASN A 90 9.13 -14.81 1.14
N PHE A 91 9.95 -14.09 0.39
CA PHE A 91 9.68 -12.72 -0.03
C PHE A 91 8.64 -12.61 -1.14
N HIS A 92 8.41 -13.70 -1.89
CA HIS A 92 7.65 -13.67 -3.14
C HIS A 92 6.22 -13.10 -3.00
N PRO A 93 5.43 -13.42 -1.97
CA PRO A 93 4.09 -12.85 -1.81
C PRO A 93 4.10 -11.31 -1.74
N ALA A 94 5.00 -10.74 -0.95
CA ALA A 94 5.14 -9.28 -0.83
C ALA A 94 5.66 -8.64 -2.12
N ILE A 95 6.54 -9.33 -2.87
CA ILE A 95 7.05 -8.86 -4.16
C ILE A 95 5.92 -8.83 -5.20
N ILE A 96 5.04 -9.85 -5.24
CA ILE A 96 3.87 -9.84 -6.11
C ILE A 96 2.95 -8.67 -5.76
N GLU A 97 2.65 -8.47 -4.48
CA GLU A 97 1.84 -7.34 -4.02
C GLU A 97 2.50 -6.00 -4.42
N ALA A 98 3.81 -5.82 -4.16
CA ALA A 98 4.55 -4.63 -4.52
C ALA A 98 4.53 -4.34 -6.03
N ASN A 99 4.67 -5.38 -6.86
CA ASN A 99 4.63 -5.25 -8.31
C ASN A 99 3.26 -4.77 -8.80
N GLN A 100 2.19 -5.39 -8.29
CA GLN A 100 0.83 -5.06 -8.67
C GLN A 100 0.37 -3.71 -8.10
N ALA A 101 0.77 -3.37 -6.86
CA ALA A 101 0.46 -2.11 -6.20
C ALA A 101 1.46 -0.99 -6.55
N ARG A 102 2.42 -1.25 -7.44
CA ARG A 102 3.43 -0.25 -7.87
C ARG A 102 4.21 0.36 -6.71
N VAL A 103 4.58 -0.46 -5.73
CA VAL A 103 5.33 -0.04 -4.55
C VAL A 103 6.82 -0.28 -4.78
N PRO A 104 7.69 0.74 -4.62
CA PRO A 104 9.11 0.57 -4.84
C PRO A 104 9.75 -0.29 -3.75
N MET A 105 10.52 -1.31 -4.12
CA MET A 105 11.32 -2.14 -3.21
C MET A 105 12.65 -2.51 -3.85
N VAL A 106 13.71 -2.68 -3.04
CA VAL A 106 15.02 -3.19 -3.47
C VAL A 106 15.32 -4.48 -2.75
N VAL A 107 15.28 -5.61 -3.46
CA VAL A 107 15.44 -6.94 -2.88
C VAL A 107 16.88 -7.41 -3.09
N LEU A 108 17.59 -7.70 -1.99
CA LEU A 108 18.97 -8.16 -1.95
C LEU A 108 19.01 -9.61 -1.44
N THR A 109 19.15 -10.56 -2.34
CA THR A 109 19.28 -11.99 -1.98
C THR A 109 20.74 -12.39 -1.99
N ALA A 110 21.31 -12.64 -0.80
CA ALA A 110 22.65 -13.17 -0.73
C ALA A 110 22.70 -14.61 -1.29
N ASP A 111 23.69 -14.90 -2.12
CA ASP A 111 23.80 -16.18 -2.80
C ASP A 111 25.17 -16.83 -2.61
N ARG A 112 25.26 -18.09 -2.95
CA ARG A 112 26.53 -18.81 -3.05
C ARG A 112 27.24 -18.47 -4.36
N PRO A 113 28.57 -18.71 -4.42
CA PRO A 113 29.33 -18.54 -5.66
C PRO A 113 28.76 -19.41 -6.79
N PRO A 114 28.87 -18.96 -8.06
CA PRO A 114 28.25 -19.61 -9.21
C PRO A 114 28.57 -21.09 -9.39
N GLU A 115 29.79 -21.54 -9.05
CA GLU A 115 30.21 -22.95 -9.16
C GLU A 115 29.51 -23.90 -8.18
N LEU A 116 28.79 -23.36 -7.19
CA LEU A 116 28.00 -24.18 -6.26
C LEU A 116 26.56 -24.36 -6.69
N ARG A 117 26.12 -23.71 -7.75
CA ARG A 117 24.78 -23.93 -8.33
C ARG A 117 24.70 -25.31 -8.94
N ASP A 118 23.54 -25.93 -8.79
CA ASP A 118 23.24 -27.29 -9.31
C ASP A 118 24.27 -28.37 -8.89
N SER A 119 25.00 -28.11 -7.80
CA SER A 119 26.01 -29.04 -7.28
C SER A 119 25.54 -29.86 -6.08
N GLY A 120 24.29 -29.68 -5.64
CA GLY A 120 23.77 -30.26 -4.38
C GLY A 120 24.36 -29.62 -3.12
N ALA A 121 24.99 -28.45 -3.24
CA ALA A 121 25.53 -27.74 -2.08
C ALA A 121 24.43 -27.36 -1.09
N ASN A 122 24.75 -27.45 0.20
CA ASN A 122 23.81 -27.16 1.29
C ASN A 122 23.22 -25.74 1.18
N GLN A 123 21.90 -25.61 1.34
CA GLN A 123 21.16 -24.34 1.32
C GLN A 123 21.45 -23.53 0.03
N THR A 124 21.46 -24.20 -1.11
CA THR A 124 21.70 -23.62 -2.43
C THR A 124 20.54 -23.98 -3.35
N VAL A 125 19.92 -22.98 -3.92
CA VAL A 125 18.86 -23.07 -4.94
C VAL A 125 19.22 -22.14 -6.09
N ASP A 126 18.57 -22.28 -7.23
CA ASP A 126 18.70 -21.29 -8.30
C ASP A 126 17.90 -20.03 -7.91
N GLN A 127 18.63 -18.97 -7.58
CA GLN A 127 18.06 -17.66 -7.23
C GLN A 127 18.02 -16.70 -8.42
N GLN A 128 18.55 -17.12 -9.58
CA GLN A 128 18.54 -16.29 -10.77
C GLN A 128 17.11 -16.08 -11.25
N LYS A 129 16.71 -14.79 -11.32
CA LYS A 129 15.33 -14.41 -11.70
C LYS A 129 14.24 -15.14 -10.91
N LEU A 130 14.49 -15.40 -9.63
CA LEU A 130 13.57 -16.15 -8.75
C LEU A 130 12.14 -15.59 -8.78
N TYR A 131 12.01 -14.27 -8.94
CA TYR A 131 10.71 -13.58 -8.94
C TYR A 131 10.12 -13.37 -10.35
N GLY A 132 10.80 -13.86 -11.40
CA GLY A 132 10.31 -13.75 -12.78
C GLY A 132 9.95 -12.32 -13.18
N ASP A 133 8.72 -12.19 -13.70
CA ASP A 133 8.18 -10.91 -14.16
C ASP A 133 7.57 -10.05 -13.01
N ALA A 134 7.63 -10.52 -11.76
CA ALA A 134 7.14 -9.76 -10.61
C ALA A 134 8.13 -8.67 -10.14
N VAL A 135 9.21 -8.41 -10.88
CA VAL A 135 10.15 -7.32 -10.63
C VAL A 135 10.35 -6.46 -11.87
N ARG A 136 10.57 -5.15 -11.67
CA ARG A 136 10.86 -4.20 -12.76
C ARG A 136 12.20 -4.45 -13.41
N TRP A 137 13.17 -4.86 -12.60
CA TRP A 137 14.53 -5.12 -13.05
C TRP A 137 15.18 -6.20 -12.19
N TYR A 138 15.98 -7.04 -12.82
CA TYR A 138 16.81 -8.05 -12.18
C TYR A 138 18.26 -7.91 -12.61
N THR A 139 19.19 -8.07 -11.66
CA THR A 139 20.60 -8.25 -11.97
C THR A 139 21.27 -9.18 -10.96
N GLU A 140 22.28 -9.93 -11.42
CA GLU A 140 23.22 -10.62 -10.55
C GLU A 140 24.50 -9.77 -10.48
N LEU A 141 24.95 -9.49 -9.26
CA LEU A 141 26.25 -8.86 -9.06
C LEU A 141 27.38 -9.86 -9.30
N PRO A 142 28.52 -9.44 -9.85
CA PRO A 142 29.69 -10.31 -9.87
C PRO A 142 30.19 -10.59 -8.45
N GLU A 143 31.01 -11.65 -8.30
CA GLU A 143 31.65 -11.93 -7.02
C GLU A 143 32.59 -10.77 -6.62
N PRO A 144 32.66 -10.44 -5.32
CA PRO A 144 33.49 -9.37 -4.79
C PRO A 144 34.97 -9.48 -5.16
N GLU A 145 35.55 -8.39 -5.66
CA GLU A 145 36.98 -8.23 -5.94
C GLU A 145 37.40 -6.78 -5.66
N ALA A 146 38.59 -6.57 -5.13
CA ALA A 146 39.19 -5.24 -4.96
C ALA A 146 39.71 -4.75 -6.35
N ASP A 147 38.82 -4.33 -7.21
CA ASP A 147 39.09 -3.84 -8.57
C ASP A 147 38.30 -2.54 -8.79
N ASP A 148 39.02 -1.49 -9.30
CA ASP A 148 38.46 -0.16 -9.51
C ASP A 148 37.21 -0.16 -10.36
N ARG A 149 37.23 -0.86 -11.48
CA ARG A 149 36.10 -0.87 -12.42
C ARG A 149 34.89 -1.63 -11.85
N LYS A 150 35.14 -2.75 -11.17
CA LYS A 150 34.07 -3.58 -10.58
C LYS A 150 33.39 -2.85 -9.43
N LEU A 151 34.13 -2.17 -8.54
CA LEU A 151 33.54 -1.37 -7.46
C LEU A 151 32.70 -0.21 -7.99
N ARG A 152 33.19 0.50 -8.99
CA ARG A 152 32.38 1.54 -9.67
C ARG A 152 31.13 0.96 -10.32
N SER A 153 31.18 -0.29 -10.81
CA SER A 153 30.00 -0.99 -11.32
C SER A 153 29.00 -1.30 -10.22
N VAL A 154 29.44 -1.72 -9.02
CA VAL A 154 28.56 -1.95 -7.84
C VAL A 154 27.84 -0.67 -7.46
N ARG A 155 28.57 0.44 -7.31
CA ARG A 155 27.98 1.75 -7.01
C ARG A 155 26.96 2.19 -8.05
N THR A 156 27.30 2.06 -9.33
CA THR A 156 26.34 2.34 -10.42
C THR A 156 25.10 1.45 -10.35
N THR A 157 25.27 0.18 -10.01
CA THR A 157 24.15 -0.80 -9.89
C THR A 157 23.23 -0.46 -8.72
N ALA A 158 23.79 -0.03 -7.58
CA ALA A 158 22.98 0.42 -6.44
C ALA A 158 22.12 1.64 -6.81
N GLY A 159 22.71 2.68 -7.38
CA GLY A 159 21.97 3.85 -7.85
C GLY A 159 20.91 3.50 -8.91
N ARG A 160 21.24 2.58 -9.83
CA ARG A 160 20.28 2.08 -10.81
C ARG A 160 19.14 1.31 -10.17
N ALA A 161 19.38 0.47 -9.16
CA ALA A 161 18.34 -0.26 -8.46
C ALA A 161 17.30 0.69 -7.84
N VAL A 162 17.75 1.77 -7.22
CA VAL A 162 16.85 2.80 -6.69
C VAL A 162 16.06 3.47 -7.82
N ALA A 163 16.73 3.86 -8.92
CA ALA A 163 16.08 4.52 -10.05
C ALA A 163 15.03 3.63 -10.74
N GLU A 164 15.36 2.36 -10.99
CA GLU A 164 14.42 1.40 -11.61
C GLU A 164 13.23 1.10 -10.67
N SER A 165 13.46 1.04 -9.35
CA SER A 165 12.38 0.79 -8.39
C SER A 165 11.41 1.97 -8.26
N THR A 166 11.90 3.20 -8.42
CA THR A 166 11.11 4.44 -8.33
C THR A 166 10.67 5.00 -9.69
N GLY A 167 10.95 4.27 -10.77
CA GLY A 167 10.57 4.64 -12.14
C GLY A 167 9.06 4.70 -12.37
N THR A 168 8.64 4.84 -13.62
CA THR A 168 7.22 4.86 -13.99
C THR A 168 6.89 3.65 -14.87
N PRO A 169 6.09 2.67 -14.37
CA PRO A 169 5.55 2.55 -13.01
C PRO A 169 6.60 2.12 -11.99
N PRO A 170 6.53 2.57 -10.73
CA PRO A 170 7.41 2.08 -9.69
C PRO A 170 7.14 0.62 -9.36
N GLY A 171 8.06 -0.04 -8.66
CA GLY A 171 7.89 -1.44 -8.28
C GLY A 171 9.18 -2.08 -7.73
N PRO A 172 9.14 -3.37 -7.39
CA PRO A 172 10.29 -4.06 -6.84
C PRO A 172 11.38 -4.32 -7.90
N VAL A 173 12.63 -4.30 -7.45
CA VAL A 173 13.80 -4.74 -8.20
C VAL A 173 14.57 -5.79 -7.42
N HIS A 174 15.26 -6.70 -8.11
CA HIS A 174 15.97 -7.82 -7.49
C HIS A 174 17.46 -7.82 -7.86
N LEU A 175 18.31 -7.78 -6.85
CA LEU A 175 19.75 -7.95 -6.94
C LEU A 175 20.15 -9.27 -6.25
N ASN A 176 20.66 -10.23 -7.02
CA ASN A 176 21.25 -11.44 -6.47
C ASN A 176 22.74 -11.19 -6.21
N VAL A 177 23.19 -11.41 -4.96
CA VAL A 177 24.51 -10.99 -4.49
C VAL A 177 25.31 -12.22 -4.04
N PRO A 178 26.18 -12.78 -4.91
CA PRO A 178 27.00 -13.93 -4.55
C PRO A 178 28.16 -13.51 -3.65
N PHE A 179 28.35 -14.24 -2.54
CA PHE A 179 29.49 -14.10 -1.65
C PHE A 179 30.25 -15.42 -1.47
N ARG A 180 31.57 -15.33 -1.51
CA ARG A 180 32.51 -16.43 -1.22
C ARG A 180 33.02 -16.28 0.24
N LYS A 181 33.28 -17.39 0.90
CA LYS A 181 33.95 -17.33 2.24
C LYS A 181 35.34 -16.67 2.15
N PRO A 182 35.79 -15.98 3.24
CA PRO A 182 35.11 -15.78 4.52
C PRO A 182 33.94 -14.80 4.39
N LEU A 183 32.89 -14.97 5.18
CA LEU A 183 31.71 -14.08 5.19
C LEU A 183 31.83 -13.02 6.31
N GLU A 184 32.56 -13.36 7.34
CA GLU A 184 32.82 -12.53 8.52
C GLU A 184 33.79 -11.39 8.14
N PRO A 185 33.74 -10.22 8.81
CA PRO A 185 34.64 -9.11 8.58
C PRO A 185 36.02 -9.35 9.23
N ILE A 186 36.65 -10.47 8.87
CA ILE A 186 38.00 -10.83 9.32
C ILE A 186 39.03 -10.38 8.29
N GLU A 187 40.19 -9.95 8.76
CA GLU A 187 41.30 -9.58 7.89
C GLU A 187 41.79 -10.79 7.07
N VAL A 188 41.86 -10.61 5.75
CA VAL A 188 42.42 -11.58 4.83
C VAL A 188 43.61 -10.93 4.11
N PRO A 189 44.86 -11.29 4.48
CA PRO A 189 46.05 -10.65 3.92
C PRO A 189 46.08 -10.66 2.39
N GLY A 190 46.18 -9.48 1.79
CA GLY A 190 46.24 -9.30 0.34
C GLY A 190 44.91 -9.39 -0.41
N ASP A 191 43.79 -9.59 0.26
CA ASP A 191 42.46 -9.62 -0.35
C ASP A 191 41.99 -8.23 -0.82
N VAL A 192 42.33 -7.21 -0.04
CA VAL A 192 42.27 -5.79 -0.43
C VAL A 192 43.70 -5.28 -0.44
N PRO A 193 44.26 -4.79 -1.60
CA PRO A 193 45.61 -4.26 -1.68
C PRO A 193 45.81 -3.10 -0.71
N GLU A 194 46.98 -3.05 -0.07
CA GLU A 194 47.40 -1.90 0.73
C GLU A 194 47.41 -0.63 -0.11
N GLY A 195 46.78 0.45 0.35
CA GLY A 195 46.63 1.69 -0.38
C GLY A 195 45.56 1.69 -1.49
N PHE A 196 44.75 0.63 -1.61
CA PHE A 196 43.70 0.58 -2.63
C PHE A 196 42.75 1.79 -2.61
N PRO A 197 42.28 2.33 -1.46
CA PRO A 197 41.49 3.55 -1.43
C PRO A 197 42.23 4.78 -1.97
N ASP A 198 43.51 4.94 -1.65
CA ASP A 198 44.32 6.07 -2.13
C ASP A 198 44.56 6.00 -3.63
N ASP A 199 44.82 4.81 -4.17
CA ASP A 199 45.02 4.56 -5.59
C ASP A 199 43.73 4.66 -6.41
N HIS A 200 42.57 4.35 -5.80
CA HIS A 200 41.26 4.27 -6.45
C HIS A 200 40.14 4.96 -5.65
N PRO A 201 40.28 6.25 -5.28
CA PRO A 201 39.34 6.93 -4.38
C PRO A 201 37.90 6.95 -4.92
N LEU A 202 37.72 7.10 -6.22
CA LEU A 202 36.39 7.08 -6.81
C LEU A 202 35.69 5.73 -6.67
N ALA A 203 36.43 4.64 -6.63
CA ALA A 203 35.88 3.31 -6.41
C ALA A 203 35.62 3.04 -4.92
N ALA A 204 36.58 3.37 -4.06
CA ALA A 204 36.52 3.13 -2.63
C ALA A 204 35.55 4.06 -1.91
N ASP A 205 35.63 5.36 -2.14
CA ASP A 205 34.88 6.37 -1.38
C ASP A 205 33.61 6.85 -2.12
N GLY A 206 33.57 6.67 -3.46
CA GLY A 206 32.44 7.15 -4.26
C GLY A 206 32.54 8.64 -4.61
N ARG A 207 31.40 9.32 -4.57
CA ARG A 207 31.25 10.76 -4.83
C ARG A 207 30.64 11.47 -3.63
N ASP A 208 30.71 12.79 -3.62
CA ASP A 208 29.87 13.62 -2.76
C ASP A 208 28.42 13.55 -3.27
N GLY A 209 27.61 12.70 -2.64
CA GLY A 209 26.25 12.30 -3.07
C GLY A 209 26.24 11.02 -3.93
N PRO A 210 25.12 10.71 -4.60
CA PRO A 210 24.97 9.46 -5.33
C PRO A 210 25.96 9.34 -6.49
N PHE A 211 26.50 8.16 -6.71
CA PHE A 211 27.49 7.90 -7.77
C PHE A 211 26.95 8.25 -9.16
N VAL A 212 25.66 8.01 -9.40
CA VAL A 212 24.93 8.46 -10.58
C VAL A 212 23.64 9.14 -10.11
N ARG A 213 23.55 10.45 -10.33
CA ARG A 213 22.31 11.20 -10.09
C ARG A 213 21.33 10.94 -11.24
N THR A 214 20.14 10.48 -10.90
CA THR A 214 19.03 10.32 -11.85
C THR A 214 18.09 11.52 -11.80
N ALA A 215 17.50 11.86 -12.94
CA ALA A 215 16.45 12.86 -13.06
C ALA A 215 15.37 12.31 -14.00
N GLY A 216 14.12 12.38 -13.60
CA GLY A 216 12.96 11.97 -14.39
C GLY A 216 12.09 13.16 -14.76
N GLY A 217 11.28 13.01 -15.81
CA GLY A 217 10.21 13.93 -16.17
C GLY A 217 8.85 13.40 -15.70
N ARG A 218 7.83 14.26 -15.70
CA ARG A 218 6.42 13.90 -15.50
C ARG A 218 5.74 13.83 -16.88
N PRO A 219 5.08 12.71 -17.26
CA PRO A 219 4.38 12.63 -18.54
C PRO A 219 3.19 13.59 -18.57
N GLY A 220 2.95 14.23 -19.69
CA GLY A 220 1.83 15.15 -19.87
C GLY A 220 1.26 15.06 -21.28
N LEU A 221 -0.02 15.35 -21.44
CA LEU A 221 -0.67 15.41 -22.75
C LEU A 221 -0.16 16.62 -23.55
N ASP A 222 -0.08 16.47 -24.86
CA ASP A 222 0.10 17.62 -25.74
C ASP A 222 -1.18 18.49 -25.78
N GLU A 223 -1.09 19.68 -26.39
CA GLU A 223 -2.21 20.63 -26.44
C GLU A 223 -3.41 20.13 -27.24
N THR A 224 -3.22 19.19 -28.15
CA THR A 224 -4.30 18.63 -28.95
C THR A 224 -5.13 17.66 -28.13
N ASP A 225 -4.46 16.72 -27.47
CA ASP A 225 -5.10 15.73 -26.61
C ASP A 225 -5.72 16.36 -25.37
N LEU A 226 -5.03 17.34 -24.75
CA LEU A 226 -5.58 18.08 -23.62
C LEU A 226 -6.89 18.80 -24.01
N ARG A 227 -6.94 19.41 -25.21
CA ARG A 227 -8.13 20.08 -25.70
C ARG A 227 -9.31 19.11 -25.86
N VAL A 228 -9.05 17.89 -26.34
CA VAL A 228 -10.11 16.85 -26.47
C VAL A 228 -10.70 16.51 -25.11
N VAL A 229 -9.87 16.35 -24.08
CA VAL A 229 -10.35 16.07 -22.70
C VAL A 229 -11.10 17.27 -22.14
N ARG A 230 -10.52 18.49 -22.25
CA ARG A 230 -11.12 19.73 -21.77
C ARG A 230 -12.49 19.95 -22.40
N ASP A 231 -12.61 19.86 -23.72
CA ASP A 231 -13.87 20.11 -24.43
C ASP A 231 -14.95 19.10 -24.01
N ALA A 232 -14.58 17.81 -23.86
CA ALA A 232 -15.51 16.80 -23.39
C ALA A 232 -15.98 17.05 -21.94
N VAL A 233 -15.10 17.55 -21.08
CA VAL A 233 -15.44 17.90 -19.69
C VAL A 233 -16.28 19.18 -19.62
N ALA A 234 -15.91 20.22 -20.37
CA ALA A 234 -16.63 21.51 -20.43
C ALA A 234 -18.07 21.36 -20.97
N ASP A 235 -18.26 20.49 -21.98
CA ASP A 235 -19.58 20.26 -22.59
C ASP A 235 -20.51 19.38 -21.76
N ALA A 236 -20.00 18.78 -20.65
CA ALA A 236 -20.73 17.78 -19.88
C ALA A 236 -21.51 18.37 -18.70
N ASP A 237 -22.83 18.36 -18.76
CA ASP A 237 -23.71 18.68 -17.62
C ASP A 237 -23.69 17.62 -16.51
N ARG A 238 -23.28 16.37 -16.83
CA ARG A 238 -23.31 15.23 -15.92
C ARG A 238 -21.96 14.53 -15.92
N GLY A 239 -21.02 15.09 -15.17
CA GLY A 239 -19.69 14.51 -15.03
C GLY A 239 -19.45 13.90 -13.65
N LEU A 240 -18.48 12.98 -13.61
CA LEU A 240 -17.96 12.40 -12.37
C LEU A 240 -16.43 12.41 -12.39
N VAL A 241 -15.85 12.64 -11.22
CA VAL A 241 -14.46 12.30 -10.95
C VAL A 241 -14.44 11.06 -10.07
N VAL A 242 -13.79 10.00 -10.53
CA VAL A 242 -13.67 8.74 -9.78
C VAL A 242 -12.22 8.55 -9.39
N VAL A 243 -11.96 8.38 -8.09
CA VAL A 243 -10.62 8.19 -7.55
C VAL A 243 -10.56 6.82 -6.87
N GLY A 244 -9.97 5.85 -7.54
CA GLY A 244 -9.75 4.49 -7.03
C GLY A 244 -8.57 4.41 -6.07
N PRO A 245 -8.20 3.21 -5.57
CA PRO A 245 -7.04 3.00 -4.72
C PRO A 245 -5.75 3.61 -5.28
N ALA A 246 -4.92 4.17 -4.42
CA ALA A 246 -3.67 4.84 -4.79
C ALA A 246 -2.53 3.87 -5.20
N ASP A 247 -2.83 2.59 -5.46
CA ASP A 247 -1.92 1.63 -6.12
C ASP A 247 -1.54 2.07 -7.55
N ALA A 248 -2.35 2.93 -8.17
CA ALA A 248 -1.94 3.78 -9.27
C ALA A 248 -1.97 5.24 -8.79
N PRO A 249 -1.08 6.13 -9.31
CA PRO A 249 -1.01 7.50 -8.84
C PRO A 249 -2.34 8.23 -8.95
N THR A 250 -2.66 9.02 -7.92
CA THR A 250 -3.80 9.92 -7.84
C THR A 250 -3.31 11.37 -7.87
N PRO A 251 -4.16 12.38 -8.18
CA PRO A 251 -3.75 13.77 -8.11
C PRO A 251 -3.38 14.18 -6.68
N ASP A 252 -2.61 15.24 -6.52
CA ASP A 252 -2.48 15.90 -5.23
C ASP A 252 -3.82 16.47 -4.76
N ARG A 253 -4.04 16.58 -3.44
CA ARG A 253 -5.32 17.04 -2.87
C ARG A 253 -5.76 18.40 -3.39
N ALA A 254 -4.84 19.35 -3.53
CA ALA A 254 -5.15 20.68 -4.06
C ALA A 254 -5.58 20.60 -5.53
N ALA A 255 -4.85 19.89 -6.37
CA ALA A 255 -5.17 19.72 -7.78
C ALA A 255 -6.54 19.04 -8.00
N LEU A 256 -6.88 18.05 -7.17
CA LEU A 256 -8.20 17.41 -7.23
C LEU A 256 -9.31 18.36 -6.80
N ALA A 257 -9.09 19.13 -5.71
CA ALA A 257 -10.06 20.10 -5.23
C ALA A 257 -10.31 21.21 -6.26
N ASP A 258 -9.25 21.72 -6.91
CA ASP A 258 -9.35 22.72 -7.97
C ASP A 258 -10.09 22.17 -9.19
N LEU A 259 -9.81 20.93 -9.60
CA LEU A 259 -10.55 20.27 -10.68
C LEU A 259 -12.04 20.10 -10.34
N ALA A 260 -12.34 19.63 -9.12
CA ALA A 260 -13.72 19.47 -8.68
C ALA A 260 -14.47 20.82 -8.57
N ALA A 261 -13.78 21.88 -8.17
CA ALA A 261 -14.34 23.24 -8.14
C ALA A 261 -14.60 23.78 -9.55
N ALA A 262 -13.63 23.61 -10.47
CA ALA A 262 -13.76 24.08 -11.86
C ALA A 262 -14.86 23.34 -12.65
N THR A 263 -15.07 22.06 -12.37
CA THR A 263 -16.07 21.22 -13.09
C THR A 263 -17.43 21.18 -12.40
N GLY A 264 -17.49 21.39 -11.08
CA GLY A 264 -18.66 21.11 -10.26
C GLY A 264 -19.00 19.62 -10.13
N PHE A 265 -18.17 18.72 -10.62
CA PHE A 265 -18.42 17.27 -10.61
C PHE A 265 -18.30 16.69 -9.20
N PRO A 266 -19.20 15.75 -8.81
CA PRO A 266 -19.00 14.93 -7.63
C PRO A 266 -17.73 14.07 -7.75
N VAL A 267 -17.00 13.94 -6.63
CA VAL A 267 -15.80 13.09 -6.52
C VAL A 267 -16.17 11.81 -5.78
N LEU A 268 -16.17 10.68 -6.46
CA LEU A 268 -16.40 9.36 -5.87
C LEU A 268 -15.04 8.77 -5.49
N ALA A 269 -14.70 8.83 -4.20
CA ALA A 269 -13.37 8.49 -3.72
C ALA A 269 -13.37 7.15 -2.95
N ASP A 270 -12.60 6.19 -3.43
CA ASP A 270 -12.30 4.95 -2.69
C ASP A 270 -11.60 5.27 -1.35
N PRO A 271 -11.82 4.53 -0.26
CA PRO A 271 -11.15 4.80 1.01
C PRO A 271 -9.62 4.75 0.93
N LEU A 272 -9.07 3.98 -0.01
CA LEU A 272 -7.64 3.84 -0.26
C LEU A 272 -7.09 4.83 -1.30
N SER A 273 -7.92 5.77 -1.76
CA SER A 273 -7.53 6.73 -2.79
C SER A 273 -6.59 7.85 -2.30
N GLY A 274 -6.51 8.05 -0.97
CA GLY A 274 -5.91 9.24 -0.37
C GLY A 274 -6.82 10.48 -0.42
N HIS A 275 -8.07 10.34 -0.92
CA HIS A 275 -9.02 11.44 -1.13
C HIS A 275 -10.38 11.27 -0.45
N ARG A 276 -10.70 10.09 0.12
CA ARG A 276 -11.91 9.90 0.93
C ARG A 276 -11.89 10.81 2.18
N PHE A 277 -10.70 11.03 2.73
CA PHE A 277 -10.46 11.80 3.94
C PHE A 277 -9.50 12.97 3.67
N GLY A 278 -9.53 14.01 4.54
CA GLY A 278 -8.58 15.13 4.50
C GLY A 278 -8.97 16.27 3.54
N HIS A 279 -10.17 16.27 2.97
CA HIS A 279 -10.74 17.42 2.29
C HIS A 279 -11.65 18.22 3.24
N ALA A 280 -11.69 19.54 3.08
CA ALA A 280 -12.74 20.35 3.69
C ALA A 280 -14.12 19.90 3.20
N THR A 281 -15.15 20.11 4.02
CA THR A 281 -16.53 19.79 3.62
C THR A 281 -17.03 20.75 2.53
N PRO A 282 -18.05 20.39 1.75
CA PRO A 282 -18.64 21.31 0.77
C PRO A 282 -19.15 22.62 1.38
N ASP A 283 -19.63 22.60 2.62
CA ASP A 283 -20.08 23.78 3.36
C ASP A 283 -18.93 24.72 3.73
N ASP A 284 -17.72 24.20 3.86
CA ASP A 284 -16.47 24.92 4.11
C ASP A 284 -15.70 25.23 2.80
N GLY A 285 -16.34 25.08 1.65
CA GLY A 285 -15.78 25.36 0.32
C GLY A 285 -14.95 24.23 -0.28
N GLY A 286 -14.99 23.03 0.28
CA GLY A 286 -14.31 21.85 -0.25
C GLY A 286 -15.07 21.16 -1.40
N PRO A 287 -14.45 20.14 -2.03
CA PRO A 287 -15.10 19.34 -3.05
C PRO A 287 -16.24 18.50 -2.46
N LEU A 288 -17.24 18.17 -3.28
CA LEU A 288 -18.21 17.14 -2.90
C LEU A 288 -17.55 15.76 -3.04
N VAL A 289 -17.01 15.23 -1.95
CA VAL A 289 -16.50 13.87 -1.86
C VAL A 289 -17.64 12.94 -1.47
N ALA A 290 -18.09 12.11 -2.40
CA ALA A 290 -19.08 11.08 -2.15
C ALA A 290 -18.38 9.81 -1.64
N GLY A 291 -18.85 9.28 -0.52
CA GLY A 291 -18.33 8.07 0.12
C GLY A 291 -19.35 6.97 0.26
N GLY A 292 -20.65 7.31 0.25
CA GLY A 292 -21.76 6.37 0.41
C GLY A 292 -22.18 5.64 -0.87
N TYR A 293 -21.54 5.91 -1.99
CA TYR A 293 -21.93 5.42 -3.32
C TYR A 293 -22.10 3.90 -3.41
N ASP A 294 -21.33 3.10 -2.70
CA ASP A 294 -21.50 1.64 -2.66
C ASP A 294 -22.84 1.22 -2.03
N GLY A 295 -23.38 2.06 -1.15
CA GLY A 295 -24.62 1.79 -0.47
C GLY A 295 -25.88 2.28 -1.19
N TYR A 296 -25.78 3.20 -2.15
CA TYR A 296 -26.97 3.76 -2.79
C TYR A 296 -27.01 3.70 -4.33
N LEU A 297 -25.86 3.62 -5.03
CA LEU A 297 -25.87 3.67 -6.50
C LEU A 297 -26.71 2.56 -7.14
N ASP A 298 -26.68 1.36 -6.60
CA ASP A 298 -27.48 0.22 -7.11
C ASP A 298 -28.98 0.51 -7.04
N ALA A 299 -29.43 1.22 -6.00
CA ALA A 299 -30.84 1.55 -5.81
C ALA A 299 -31.35 2.68 -6.74
N VAL A 300 -30.45 3.55 -7.21
CA VAL A 300 -30.81 4.73 -8.01
C VAL A 300 -30.39 4.65 -9.48
N ALA A 301 -29.58 3.66 -9.84
CA ALA A 301 -29.00 3.53 -11.19
C ALA A 301 -30.07 3.55 -12.30
N ASP A 302 -31.17 2.85 -12.13
CA ASP A 302 -32.26 2.79 -13.12
C ASP A 302 -33.09 4.08 -13.21
N SER A 303 -33.05 4.94 -12.19
CA SER A 303 -33.84 6.18 -12.09
C SER A 303 -33.05 7.45 -12.39
N TRP A 304 -31.73 7.40 -12.27
CA TRP A 304 -30.85 8.52 -12.58
C TRP A 304 -30.39 8.46 -14.04
N PRO A 305 -30.22 9.62 -14.69
CA PRO A 305 -29.58 9.63 -16.00
C PRO A 305 -28.09 9.21 -15.85
N ASP A 306 -27.56 8.55 -16.88
CA ASP A 306 -26.15 8.21 -16.93
C ASP A 306 -25.23 9.44 -16.88
N PRO A 307 -24.02 9.32 -16.31
CA PRO A 307 -22.99 10.33 -16.48
C PRO A 307 -22.65 10.46 -17.99
N ALA A 308 -22.37 11.66 -18.44
CA ALA A 308 -21.92 11.92 -19.80
C ALA A 308 -20.41 11.74 -19.93
N VAL A 309 -19.66 12.13 -18.88
CA VAL A 309 -18.21 12.01 -18.83
C VAL A 309 -17.75 11.54 -17.45
N VAL A 310 -16.69 10.73 -17.43
CA VAL A 310 -16.04 10.27 -16.20
C VAL A 310 -14.52 10.45 -16.33
N VAL A 311 -13.90 11.16 -15.40
CA VAL A 311 -12.45 11.23 -15.27
C VAL A 311 -12.02 10.30 -14.15
N ARG A 312 -11.19 9.29 -14.47
CA ARG A 312 -10.79 8.22 -13.54
C ARG A 312 -9.32 8.31 -13.21
N PHE A 313 -9.02 8.43 -11.92
CA PHE A 313 -7.68 8.37 -11.34
C PHE A 313 -7.53 7.16 -10.43
N GLY A 314 -6.30 6.73 -10.21
CA GLY A 314 -6.01 5.59 -9.35
C GLY A 314 -6.34 4.24 -9.97
N ALA A 315 -6.29 3.18 -9.17
CA ALA A 315 -6.62 1.83 -9.59
C ALA A 315 -8.15 1.63 -9.73
N SER A 316 -8.57 0.46 -10.18
CA SER A 316 -10.00 0.12 -10.26
C SER A 316 -10.65 0.15 -8.87
N PRO A 317 -11.81 0.83 -8.68
CA PRO A 317 -12.44 0.99 -7.37
C PRO A 317 -12.71 -0.34 -6.64
N THR A 318 -12.62 -0.34 -5.32
CA THR A 318 -12.96 -1.47 -4.46
C THR A 318 -14.44 -1.83 -4.61
N SER A 319 -15.33 -0.83 -4.68
CA SER A 319 -16.77 -1.02 -4.83
C SER A 319 -17.13 -1.77 -6.11
N LYS A 320 -17.82 -2.91 -5.94
CA LYS A 320 -18.41 -3.63 -7.06
C LYS A 320 -19.57 -2.85 -7.67
N VAL A 321 -20.37 -2.19 -6.84
CA VAL A 321 -21.52 -1.39 -7.26
C VAL A 321 -21.07 -0.24 -8.18
N LEU A 322 -20.05 0.52 -7.78
CA LEU A 322 -19.50 1.59 -8.60
C LEU A 322 -18.94 1.07 -9.94
N ARG A 323 -18.20 -0.04 -9.91
CA ARG A 323 -17.67 -0.64 -11.16
C ARG A 323 -18.79 -1.09 -12.10
N GLN A 324 -19.88 -1.67 -11.58
CA GLN A 324 -21.03 -2.06 -12.38
C GLN A 324 -21.77 -0.85 -12.94
N TYR A 325 -21.97 0.19 -12.12
CA TYR A 325 -22.58 1.45 -12.56
C TYR A 325 -21.79 2.10 -13.71
N LEU A 326 -20.47 2.21 -13.58
CA LEU A 326 -19.60 2.74 -14.62
C LEU A 326 -19.59 1.86 -15.88
N GLY A 327 -19.57 0.53 -15.71
CA GLY A 327 -19.58 -0.42 -16.81
C GLY A 327 -20.90 -0.50 -17.60
N ALA A 328 -22.02 -0.12 -16.98
CA ALA A 328 -23.34 -0.10 -17.61
C ALA A 328 -23.63 1.24 -18.31
N SER A 329 -22.90 2.31 -17.99
CA SER A 329 -23.14 3.66 -18.55
C SER A 329 -22.49 3.84 -19.92
N ASP A 330 -23.14 4.64 -20.80
CA ASP A 330 -22.59 5.08 -22.08
C ASP A 330 -21.64 6.31 -21.94
N ALA A 331 -21.13 6.57 -20.75
CA ALA A 331 -20.24 7.70 -20.46
C ALA A 331 -18.94 7.63 -21.25
N ARG A 332 -18.42 8.77 -21.70
CA ARG A 332 -17.03 8.86 -22.11
C ARG A 332 -16.13 8.76 -20.88
N GLN A 333 -15.28 7.72 -20.80
CA GLN A 333 -14.46 7.44 -19.64
C GLN A 333 -12.98 7.61 -19.93
N PHE A 334 -12.38 8.63 -19.33
CA PHE A 334 -10.95 8.93 -19.41
C PHE A 334 -10.22 8.21 -18.27
N LEU A 335 -9.44 7.18 -18.59
CA LEU A 335 -8.56 6.50 -17.62
C LEU A 335 -7.19 7.17 -17.62
N VAL A 336 -6.79 7.75 -16.50
CA VAL A 336 -5.51 8.45 -16.35
C VAL A 336 -4.49 7.52 -15.70
N ASP A 337 -3.41 7.21 -16.41
CA ASP A 337 -2.32 6.38 -15.91
C ASP A 337 -0.97 6.84 -16.48
N PRO A 338 -0.02 7.35 -15.65
CA PRO A 338 1.25 7.87 -16.15
C PRO A 338 2.14 6.82 -16.83
N ALA A 339 1.93 5.53 -16.55
CA ALA A 339 2.63 4.42 -17.19
C ALA A 339 1.95 3.96 -18.50
N GLY A 340 0.74 4.45 -18.80
CA GLY A 340 -0.04 4.02 -19.94
C GLY A 340 -0.52 2.57 -19.85
N GLU A 341 -0.69 2.03 -18.65
CA GLU A 341 -1.17 0.66 -18.43
C GLU A 341 -2.70 0.58 -18.49
N TRP A 342 -3.21 -0.49 -19.11
CA TRP A 342 -4.65 -0.75 -19.35
C TRP A 342 -5.31 -1.46 -18.15
N ARG A 343 -5.24 -0.83 -16.98
CA ARG A 343 -5.72 -1.44 -15.71
C ARG A 343 -7.18 -1.08 -15.43
N GLU A 344 -8.07 -1.55 -16.29
CA GLU A 344 -9.51 -1.33 -16.18
C GLU A 344 -10.27 -2.64 -16.45
N ALA A 345 -10.84 -3.22 -15.39
CA ALA A 345 -11.38 -4.58 -15.37
C ALA A 345 -12.79 -4.71 -15.96
N THR A 346 -13.49 -3.60 -16.23
CA THR A 346 -14.85 -3.61 -16.80
C THR A 346 -14.86 -3.38 -18.31
N PHE A 347 -13.68 -3.04 -18.90
CA PHE A 347 -13.50 -2.73 -20.32
C PHE A 347 -14.41 -1.60 -20.80
N ALA A 348 -14.73 -0.64 -19.93
CA ALA A 348 -15.60 0.50 -20.19
C ALA A 348 -14.83 1.80 -20.48
N ALA A 349 -13.50 1.83 -20.26
CA ALA A 349 -12.70 3.00 -20.59
C ALA A 349 -12.73 3.28 -22.09
N THR A 350 -12.99 4.53 -22.48
CA THR A 350 -13.01 4.96 -23.89
C THR A 350 -11.69 5.56 -24.33
N ASP A 351 -10.97 6.19 -23.39
CA ASP A 351 -9.72 6.89 -23.65
C ASP A 351 -8.72 6.54 -22.53
N LEU A 352 -7.47 6.20 -22.89
CA LEU A 352 -6.36 6.04 -21.97
C LEU A 352 -5.43 7.25 -22.10
N LEU A 353 -5.22 7.96 -21.00
CA LEU A 353 -4.39 9.16 -20.93
C LEU A 353 -3.07 8.86 -20.20
N ALA A 354 -1.98 8.75 -20.96
CA ALA A 354 -0.64 8.55 -20.40
C ALA A 354 -0.10 9.87 -19.83
N ALA A 355 -0.61 10.30 -18.68
CA ALA A 355 -0.31 11.58 -18.06
C ALA A 355 -0.17 11.47 -16.55
N ASP A 356 0.67 12.34 -15.98
CA ASP A 356 0.73 12.55 -14.55
C ASP A 356 -0.60 13.13 -14.06
N PRO A 357 -1.25 12.50 -13.06
CA PRO A 357 -2.60 12.87 -12.65
C PRO A 357 -2.69 14.28 -12.05
N THR A 358 -1.69 14.71 -11.27
CA THR A 358 -1.65 16.06 -10.71
C THR A 358 -1.52 17.10 -11.81
N LEU A 359 -0.55 16.91 -12.72
CA LEU A 359 -0.35 17.83 -13.84
C LEU A 359 -1.57 17.93 -14.75
N LEU A 360 -2.26 16.81 -15.00
CA LEU A 360 -3.48 16.79 -15.78
C LEU A 360 -4.61 17.54 -15.07
N ALA A 361 -4.83 17.28 -13.78
CA ALA A 361 -5.86 17.95 -12.99
C ALA A 361 -5.64 19.47 -12.94
N GLU A 362 -4.41 19.94 -12.68
CA GLU A 362 -4.03 21.35 -12.70
C GLU A 362 -4.30 22.02 -14.05
N ARG A 363 -3.90 21.37 -15.14
CA ARG A 363 -4.10 21.89 -16.50
C ARG A 363 -5.57 21.95 -16.89
N LEU A 364 -6.36 20.94 -16.51
CA LEU A 364 -7.81 20.95 -16.76
C LEU A 364 -8.50 22.02 -15.94
N ALA A 365 -8.22 22.11 -14.63
CA ALA A 365 -8.80 23.13 -13.77
C ALA A 365 -8.49 24.56 -14.27
N SER A 366 -7.25 24.80 -14.72
CA SER A 366 -6.84 26.11 -15.27
C SER A 366 -7.46 26.45 -16.64
N ALA A 367 -7.91 25.43 -17.39
CA ALA A 367 -8.47 25.59 -18.74
C ALA A 367 -10.00 25.63 -18.76
N LEU A 368 -10.66 25.42 -17.61
CA LEU A 368 -12.10 25.45 -17.43
C LEU A 368 -12.51 26.71 -16.68
N ASP A 369 -13.60 27.35 -17.09
CA ASP A 369 -14.15 28.53 -16.42
C ASP A 369 -15.13 28.08 -15.33
N ALA A 370 -14.82 28.36 -14.07
CA ALA A 370 -15.58 27.93 -12.88
C ALA A 370 -17.06 28.41 -12.81
N ASP A 371 -17.44 29.41 -13.63
CA ASP A 371 -18.76 30.05 -13.59
C ASP A 371 -19.82 29.41 -14.54
N GLU A 372 -19.49 28.33 -15.25
CA GLU A 372 -20.35 27.81 -16.32
C GLU A 372 -21.21 26.57 -15.96
N ALA A 373 -21.24 26.12 -14.71
CA ALA A 373 -22.15 25.03 -14.35
C ALA A 373 -23.61 25.46 -14.57
N GLY A 374 -24.21 25.00 -15.64
CA GLY A 374 -25.61 25.23 -15.99
C GLY A 374 -26.58 24.65 -14.95
N ASP A 375 -27.88 24.93 -15.09
CA ASP A 375 -28.91 24.40 -14.17
C ASP A 375 -28.91 22.86 -14.12
N SER A 376 -28.59 22.20 -15.23
CA SER A 376 -28.47 20.74 -15.33
C SER A 376 -27.31 20.20 -14.50
N GLY A 377 -26.13 20.82 -14.54
CA GLY A 377 -24.97 20.41 -13.73
C GLY A 377 -25.22 20.61 -12.23
N ARG A 378 -25.86 21.71 -11.86
CA ARG A 378 -26.29 21.92 -10.46
C ARG A 378 -27.32 20.90 -9.99
N ALA A 379 -28.24 20.48 -10.87
CA ALA A 379 -29.23 19.44 -10.56
C ALA A 379 -28.56 18.06 -10.43
N TRP A 380 -27.58 17.77 -11.28
CA TRP A 380 -26.76 16.54 -11.19
C TRP A 380 -26.01 16.46 -9.86
N ARG A 381 -25.25 17.48 -9.49
CA ARG A 381 -24.52 17.54 -8.23
C ARG A 381 -25.46 17.39 -7.01
N ARG A 382 -26.64 18.02 -7.02
CA ARG A 382 -27.62 17.92 -5.93
C ARG A 382 -28.10 16.51 -5.68
N ARG A 383 -28.21 15.65 -6.71
CA ARG A 383 -28.60 14.23 -6.55
C ARG A 383 -27.63 13.50 -5.61
N PHE A 384 -26.32 13.71 -5.80
CA PHE A 384 -25.31 13.13 -4.94
C PHE A 384 -25.32 13.72 -3.53
N VAL A 385 -25.49 15.03 -3.39
CA VAL A 385 -25.61 15.69 -2.07
C VAL A 385 -26.80 15.11 -1.28
N ASP A 386 -27.95 14.98 -1.92
CA ASP A 386 -29.14 14.47 -1.27
C ASP A 386 -29.00 12.96 -0.93
N ALA A 387 -28.43 12.17 -1.84
CA ALA A 387 -28.18 10.75 -1.61
C ALA A 387 -27.16 10.50 -0.49
N GLU A 388 -26.05 11.25 -0.47
CA GLU A 388 -25.06 11.17 0.61
C GLU A 388 -25.68 11.48 1.97
N ARG A 389 -26.46 12.56 2.07
CA ARG A 389 -27.14 12.93 3.33
C ARG A 389 -28.07 11.80 3.81
N GLU A 390 -28.99 11.32 2.97
CA GLU A 390 -29.93 10.26 3.34
C GLU A 390 -29.23 8.95 3.69
N TYR A 391 -28.14 8.66 2.99
CA TYR A 391 -27.33 7.48 3.25
C TYR A 391 -26.65 7.55 4.63
N TRP A 392 -25.92 8.65 4.91
CA TRP A 392 -25.19 8.78 6.17
C TRP A 392 -26.12 8.90 7.40
N GLU A 393 -27.27 9.54 7.27
CA GLU A 393 -28.32 9.50 8.33
C GLU A 393 -28.80 8.06 8.60
N THR A 394 -28.91 7.23 7.55
CA THR A 394 -29.28 5.83 7.69
C THR A 394 -28.19 5.01 8.38
N VAL A 395 -26.94 5.23 8.03
CA VAL A 395 -25.76 4.57 8.63
C VAL A 395 -25.61 4.96 10.10
N GLU A 396 -25.77 6.24 10.42
CA GLU A 396 -25.70 6.71 11.81
C GLU A 396 -26.77 6.06 12.69
N SER A 397 -28.00 6.04 12.23
CA SER A 397 -29.08 5.32 12.94
C SER A 397 -28.78 3.83 13.09
N ALA A 398 -28.20 3.20 12.07
CA ALA A 398 -27.86 1.77 12.11
C ALA A 398 -26.79 1.41 13.14
N ARG A 399 -25.85 2.32 13.41
CA ARG A 399 -24.83 2.12 14.47
C ARG A 399 -25.41 2.05 15.87
N GLU A 400 -26.54 2.70 16.10
CA GLU A 400 -27.24 2.68 17.39
C GLU A 400 -28.06 1.41 17.59
N ASP A 401 -28.46 0.72 16.51
CA ASP A 401 -29.34 -0.43 16.56
C ASP A 401 -28.66 -1.71 17.09
N ARG A 402 -27.47 -2.03 16.56
CA ARG A 402 -26.72 -3.26 16.90
C ARG A 402 -25.26 -3.22 16.50
N LEU A 403 -24.43 -4.09 17.13
CA LEU A 403 -23.09 -4.36 16.69
C LEU A 403 -23.12 -5.16 15.38
N PHE A 404 -22.38 -4.71 14.36
CA PHE A 404 -22.07 -5.41 13.11
C PHE A 404 -20.73 -4.92 12.57
N GLU A 405 -20.09 -5.70 11.72
CA GLU A 405 -18.73 -5.43 11.22
C GLU A 405 -18.62 -4.05 10.55
N GLY A 406 -19.58 -3.65 9.70
CA GLY A 406 -19.61 -2.33 9.08
C GLY A 406 -19.73 -1.18 10.07
N GLY A 407 -20.40 -1.38 11.23
CA GLY A 407 -20.47 -0.41 12.31
C GLY A 407 -19.12 -0.16 12.98
N VAL A 408 -18.29 -1.22 13.10
CA VAL A 408 -16.91 -1.12 13.61
C VAL A 408 -16.06 -0.25 12.68
N LEU A 409 -16.10 -0.52 11.37
CA LEU A 409 -15.34 0.26 10.37
C LEU A 409 -15.81 1.72 10.29
N SER A 410 -17.13 1.94 10.43
CA SER A 410 -17.70 3.28 10.52
C SER A 410 -17.19 4.04 11.76
N ALA A 411 -17.09 3.37 12.91
CA ALA A 411 -16.54 3.96 14.12
C ALA A 411 -15.03 4.24 13.99
N VAL A 412 -14.24 3.33 13.43
CA VAL A 412 -12.82 3.56 13.14
C VAL A 412 -12.66 4.79 12.25
N ALA A 413 -13.44 4.91 11.15
CA ALA A 413 -13.37 6.06 10.27
C ALA A 413 -13.75 7.37 10.97
N ALA A 414 -14.73 7.34 11.89
CA ALA A 414 -15.19 8.52 12.62
C ALA A 414 -14.26 8.94 13.76
N ASP A 415 -13.70 7.97 14.50
CA ASP A 415 -13.03 8.20 15.77
C ASP A 415 -11.48 8.11 15.68
N ALA A 416 -10.90 7.67 14.54
CA ALA A 416 -9.45 7.65 14.37
C ALA A 416 -8.86 9.07 14.56
N PRO A 417 -7.67 9.19 15.19
CA PRO A 417 -6.99 10.48 15.40
C PRO A 417 -6.77 11.28 14.11
N ASP A 418 -6.52 12.56 14.26
CA ASP A 418 -6.16 13.48 13.18
C ASP A 418 -4.78 14.11 13.48
N PRO A 419 -3.70 13.73 12.76
CA PRO A 419 -3.63 12.70 11.71
C PRO A 419 -3.63 11.27 12.25
N ALA A 420 -3.85 10.27 11.36
CA ALA A 420 -3.61 8.86 11.64
C ALA A 420 -3.26 8.07 10.38
N THR A 421 -2.54 6.95 10.57
CA THR A 421 -2.33 5.93 9.54
C THR A 421 -3.25 4.74 9.85
N VAL A 422 -4.09 4.35 8.89
CA VAL A 422 -5.03 3.23 9.02
C VAL A 422 -4.65 2.16 7.99
N MET A 423 -4.20 1.00 8.45
CA MET A 423 -4.04 -0.19 7.60
C MET A 423 -5.30 -1.03 7.66
N VAL A 424 -5.96 -1.27 6.53
CA VAL A 424 -7.19 -2.07 6.46
C VAL A 424 -6.94 -3.36 5.69
N SER A 425 -7.38 -4.49 6.27
CA SER A 425 -7.28 -5.80 5.66
C SER A 425 -8.19 -5.96 4.46
N ASN A 426 -7.78 -6.82 3.55
CA ASN A 426 -8.62 -7.32 2.47
C ASN A 426 -9.83 -8.12 3.00
N SER A 427 -10.61 -8.71 2.10
CA SER A 427 -11.88 -9.37 2.39
C SER A 427 -12.97 -8.38 2.83
N MET A 428 -13.60 -8.56 3.99
CA MET A 428 -14.70 -7.69 4.45
C MET A 428 -14.22 -6.32 4.96
N PRO A 429 -13.15 -6.18 5.76
CA PRO A 429 -12.81 -4.90 6.36
C PRO A 429 -12.67 -3.74 5.35
N VAL A 430 -11.97 -3.93 4.22
CA VAL A 430 -11.83 -2.86 3.21
C VAL A 430 -13.16 -2.52 2.54
N ARG A 431 -14.05 -3.51 2.36
CA ARG A 431 -15.39 -3.31 1.77
C ARG A 431 -16.32 -2.59 2.75
N ASP A 432 -16.20 -2.92 4.02
CA ASP A 432 -16.96 -2.24 5.06
C ASP A 432 -16.48 -0.81 5.28
N LEU A 433 -15.16 -0.56 5.17
CA LEU A 433 -14.65 0.80 5.19
C LEU A 433 -15.11 1.59 3.95
N ASP A 434 -15.12 0.98 2.76
CA ASP A 434 -15.64 1.62 1.55
C ASP A 434 -17.10 2.01 1.69
N ARG A 435 -17.90 1.11 2.25
CA ARG A 435 -19.35 1.31 2.39
C ARG A 435 -19.74 2.20 3.56
N PHE A 436 -19.09 2.08 4.72
CA PHE A 436 -19.49 2.69 5.98
C PHE A 436 -18.53 3.75 6.53
N GLY A 437 -17.42 4.03 5.83
CA GLY A 437 -16.44 5.06 6.17
C GLY A 437 -16.83 6.42 5.62
N GLU A 438 -17.53 7.23 6.40
CA GLU A 438 -17.99 8.57 6.02
C GLU A 438 -16.80 9.50 5.75
N PRO A 439 -16.80 10.28 4.64
CA PRO A 439 -15.80 11.29 4.38
C PRO A 439 -15.75 12.35 5.47
N ARG A 440 -14.54 12.73 5.90
CA ARG A 440 -14.34 13.82 6.87
C ARG A 440 -13.02 14.56 6.62
N ALA A 441 -12.87 15.74 7.21
CA ALA A 441 -11.70 16.61 7.01
C ALA A 441 -10.42 16.08 7.67
N ALA A 442 -10.50 15.08 8.57
CA ALA A 442 -9.32 14.52 9.23
C ALA A 442 -8.32 13.91 8.24
N ALA A 443 -7.04 14.13 8.49
CA ALA A 443 -5.93 13.68 7.65
C ALA A 443 -5.63 12.19 7.88
N LEU A 444 -6.53 11.30 7.44
CA LEU A 444 -6.31 9.86 7.50
C LEU A 444 -5.53 9.39 6.26
N THR A 445 -4.41 8.70 6.51
CA THR A 445 -3.68 7.93 5.49
C THR A 445 -4.16 6.49 5.55
N VAL A 446 -5.06 6.10 4.64
CA VAL A 446 -5.63 4.75 4.61
C VAL A 446 -4.86 3.89 3.62
N LEU A 447 -4.33 2.77 4.09
CA LEU A 447 -3.51 1.83 3.32
C LEU A 447 -4.17 0.44 3.30
N GLY A 448 -3.90 -0.31 2.23
CA GLY A 448 -4.31 -1.71 2.08
C GLY A 448 -3.43 -2.43 1.06
N ASN A 449 -3.42 -3.76 1.09
CA ASN A 449 -2.71 -4.58 0.12
C ASN A 449 -3.64 -4.96 -1.04
N ARG A 450 -3.88 -4.02 -1.98
CA ARG A 450 -4.86 -4.19 -3.06
C ARG A 450 -4.25 -4.61 -4.40
N GLY A 451 -2.95 -4.72 -4.49
CA GLY A 451 -2.27 -5.19 -5.70
C GLY A 451 -2.67 -6.62 -6.06
N ALA A 452 -2.41 -7.55 -5.16
CA ALA A 452 -2.83 -8.96 -5.27
C ALA A 452 -4.04 -9.29 -4.39
N SER A 453 -4.38 -8.42 -3.44
CA SER A 453 -5.50 -8.55 -2.52
C SER A 453 -5.45 -9.80 -1.62
N GLY A 454 -4.25 -10.25 -1.23
CA GLY A 454 -4.06 -11.34 -0.28
C GLY A 454 -4.41 -10.93 1.15
N ILE A 455 -4.65 -11.91 2.03
CA ILE A 455 -4.83 -11.70 3.48
C ILE A 455 -3.52 -11.88 4.26
N ASP A 456 -2.47 -12.28 3.57
CA ASP A 456 -1.13 -12.43 4.10
C ASP A 456 -0.44 -11.07 4.33
N GLY A 457 0.37 -10.97 5.37
CA GLY A 457 1.21 -9.82 5.65
C GLY A 457 0.49 -8.54 6.08
N ILE A 458 -0.76 -8.59 6.51
CA ILE A 458 -1.55 -7.40 6.88
C ILE A 458 -0.97 -6.70 8.10
N ALA A 459 -0.72 -7.43 9.19
CA ALA A 459 -0.13 -6.88 10.41
C ALA A 459 1.29 -6.34 10.12
N SER A 460 2.10 -7.13 9.41
CA SER A 460 3.46 -6.74 9.02
C SER A 460 3.48 -5.47 8.16
N THR A 461 2.55 -5.34 7.18
CA THR A 461 2.43 -4.13 6.35
C THR A 461 2.03 -2.92 7.19
N GLY A 462 1.04 -3.07 8.08
CA GLY A 462 0.61 -2.02 8.99
C GLY A 462 1.76 -1.52 9.88
N LEU A 463 2.45 -2.44 10.56
CA LEU A 463 3.60 -2.11 11.42
C LEU A 463 4.75 -1.49 10.62
N GLY A 464 4.97 -1.94 9.38
CA GLY A 464 5.92 -1.32 8.48
C GLY A 464 5.56 0.12 8.15
N ALA A 465 4.29 0.40 7.86
CA ALA A 465 3.81 1.77 7.62
C ALA A 465 3.94 2.64 8.86
N GLY A 466 3.55 2.14 10.05
CA GLY A 466 3.70 2.85 11.33
C GLY A 466 5.14 3.19 11.67
N SER A 467 6.10 2.31 11.32
CA SER A 467 7.54 2.58 11.55
C SER A 467 8.11 3.75 10.72
N ALA A 468 7.33 4.32 9.81
CA ALA A 468 7.72 5.39 8.90
C ALA A 468 7.05 6.74 9.19
N THR A 469 6.33 6.86 10.29
CA THR A 469 5.61 8.07 10.68
C THR A 469 5.43 8.11 12.19
N ASP A 470 5.25 9.31 12.74
CA ASP A 470 4.85 9.54 14.13
C ASP A 470 3.32 9.56 14.31
N ASP A 471 2.56 9.44 13.21
CA ASP A 471 1.10 9.38 13.27
C ASP A 471 0.65 8.10 14.00
N PRO A 472 -0.39 8.14 14.86
CA PRO A 472 -0.98 6.94 15.43
C PRO A 472 -1.33 5.90 14.36
N LEU A 473 -0.96 4.64 14.63
CA LEU A 473 -1.24 3.52 13.73
C LEU A 473 -2.45 2.73 14.20
N VAL A 474 -3.41 2.57 13.31
CA VAL A 474 -4.56 1.67 13.46
C VAL A 474 -4.48 0.56 12.42
N VAL A 475 -4.54 -0.71 12.85
CA VAL A 475 -4.57 -1.88 11.96
C VAL A 475 -5.91 -2.58 12.12
N VAL A 476 -6.75 -2.56 11.08
CA VAL A 476 -8.03 -3.28 11.09
C VAL A 476 -7.90 -4.57 10.30
N THR A 477 -8.14 -5.69 10.95
CA THR A 477 -7.95 -7.03 10.37
C THR A 477 -9.12 -7.95 10.69
N GLY A 478 -9.35 -8.97 9.87
CA GLY A 478 -10.22 -10.10 10.24
C GLY A 478 -9.39 -11.21 10.89
N ASP A 479 -10.07 -12.13 11.57
CA ASP A 479 -9.52 -13.26 12.28
C ASP A 479 -8.57 -14.14 11.46
N LEU A 480 -8.96 -14.52 10.22
CA LEU A 480 -8.12 -15.32 9.33
C LEU A 480 -6.86 -14.57 8.90
N ALA A 481 -6.95 -13.27 8.63
CA ALA A 481 -5.79 -12.45 8.28
C ALA A 481 -4.88 -12.23 9.49
N TYR A 482 -5.45 -12.04 10.68
CA TYR A 482 -4.71 -11.96 11.94
C TYR A 482 -3.94 -13.26 12.21
N TYR A 483 -4.62 -14.42 12.14
CA TYR A 483 -3.98 -15.73 12.26
C TYR A 483 -2.86 -15.94 11.25
N HIS A 484 -3.10 -15.56 9.99
CA HIS A 484 -2.16 -15.76 8.89
C HIS A 484 -0.85 -14.98 9.06
N ASP A 485 -0.89 -13.81 9.70
CA ASP A 485 0.27 -12.91 9.86
C ASP A 485 0.60 -12.58 11.33
N MET A 486 0.12 -13.38 12.29
CA MET A 486 0.40 -13.11 13.71
C MET A 486 1.90 -13.12 14.05
N ASN A 487 2.75 -13.83 13.28
CA ASN A 487 4.20 -13.77 13.45
C ASN A 487 4.76 -12.37 13.22
N GLY A 488 4.10 -11.56 12.39
CA GLY A 488 4.44 -10.15 12.15
C GLY A 488 4.34 -9.28 13.40
N LEU A 489 3.48 -9.65 14.37
CA LEU A 489 3.32 -8.93 15.64
C LEU A 489 4.61 -8.89 16.49
N LEU A 490 5.57 -9.78 16.22
CA LEU A 490 6.88 -9.71 16.87
C LEU A 490 7.61 -8.39 16.58
N ALA A 491 7.29 -7.71 15.46
CA ALA A 491 7.85 -6.41 15.08
C ALA A 491 7.50 -5.30 16.09
N VAL A 492 6.37 -5.37 16.80
CA VAL A 492 6.00 -4.44 17.87
C VAL A 492 7.18 -4.27 18.84
N ARG A 493 7.72 -5.36 19.37
CA ARG A 493 8.84 -5.33 20.34
C ARG A 493 10.20 -5.18 19.68
N ARG A 494 10.41 -5.80 18.51
CA ARG A 494 11.72 -5.81 17.85
C ARG A 494 12.02 -4.55 17.09
N CYS A 495 10.99 -3.94 16.52
CA CYS A 495 11.11 -2.74 15.68
C CYS A 495 10.61 -1.47 16.39
N GLY A 496 10.02 -1.61 17.60
CA GLY A 496 9.57 -0.48 18.41
C GLY A 496 8.42 0.29 17.75
N VAL A 497 7.42 -0.43 17.24
CA VAL A 497 6.25 0.17 16.57
C VAL A 497 5.01 -0.09 17.40
N ASP A 498 4.36 0.96 17.87
CA ASP A 498 3.09 0.87 18.58
C ASP A 498 1.91 0.91 17.62
N ALA A 499 0.80 0.23 17.97
CA ALA A 499 -0.40 0.17 17.15
C ALA A 499 -1.67 -0.13 17.97
N THR A 500 -2.80 0.42 17.55
CA THR A 500 -4.12 -0.09 17.90
C THR A 500 -4.54 -1.12 16.85
N VAL A 501 -4.65 -2.39 17.24
CA VAL A 501 -5.08 -3.47 16.35
C VAL A 501 -6.55 -3.78 16.62
N VAL A 502 -7.41 -3.54 15.66
CA VAL A 502 -8.83 -3.92 15.69
C VAL A 502 -8.99 -5.25 14.95
N GLU A 503 -9.19 -6.31 15.70
CA GLU A 503 -9.37 -7.66 15.17
C GLU A 503 -10.86 -7.99 15.18
N ILE A 504 -11.44 -8.21 13.98
CA ILE A 504 -12.85 -8.59 13.80
C ILE A 504 -12.91 -10.10 13.69
N ASN A 505 -13.38 -10.73 14.76
CA ASN A 505 -13.49 -12.18 14.87
C ASN A 505 -14.94 -12.63 14.59
N ASN A 506 -15.13 -13.23 13.42
CA ASN A 506 -16.39 -13.83 13.03
C ASN A 506 -16.30 -15.35 12.82
N ASP A 507 -15.23 -15.96 13.34
CA ASP A 507 -14.92 -17.39 13.29
C ASP A 507 -14.89 -17.92 11.84
N GLY A 508 -14.16 -17.20 10.95
CA GLY A 508 -13.86 -17.70 9.60
C GLY A 508 -14.06 -16.74 8.44
N GLY A 509 -14.36 -17.29 7.27
CA GLY A 509 -14.42 -16.58 5.99
C GLY A 509 -15.74 -15.81 5.79
N GLY A 510 -15.94 -14.68 6.46
CA GLY A 510 -17.17 -13.87 6.39
C GLY A 510 -17.57 -13.42 4.98
N ILE A 511 -16.60 -13.14 4.11
CA ILE A 511 -16.87 -12.70 2.72
C ILE A 511 -17.68 -13.73 1.90
N PHE A 512 -17.58 -15.01 2.22
CA PHE A 512 -18.23 -16.05 1.43
C PHE A 512 -19.77 -16.04 1.60
N HIS A 513 -20.31 -15.39 2.64
CA HIS A 513 -21.74 -15.11 2.77
C HIS A 513 -22.29 -14.19 1.67
N MET A 514 -21.42 -13.42 0.98
CA MET A 514 -21.81 -12.60 -0.17
C MET A 514 -21.86 -13.38 -1.50
N LEU A 515 -21.51 -14.65 -1.49
CA LEU A 515 -21.35 -15.45 -2.71
C LEU A 515 -22.43 -16.56 -2.80
N PRO A 516 -22.84 -16.96 -4.02
CA PRO A 516 -23.83 -18.03 -4.21
C PRO A 516 -23.48 -19.37 -3.56
N ILE A 517 -22.20 -19.58 -3.21
CA ILE A 517 -21.75 -20.81 -2.55
C ILE A 517 -22.35 -20.98 -1.14
N GLU A 518 -22.82 -19.91 -0.50
CA GLU A 518 -23.53 -19.97 0.79
C GLU A 518 -24.71 -20.94 0.76
N GLY A 519 -25.40 -21.04 -0.38
CA GLY A 519 -26.52 -21.95 -0.58
C GLY A 519 -26.16 -23.44 -0.66
N PHE A 520 -24.87 -23.82 -0.57
CA PHE A 520 -24.37 -25.18 -0.80
C PHE A 520 -23.68 -25.75 0.44
N ASP A 521 -24.41 -25.93 1.54
CA ASP A 521 -23.89 -26.57 2.75
C ASP A 521 -24.02 -28.11 2.66
N PRO A 522 -23.08 -28.93 3.21
CA PRO A 522 -21.96 -28.60 4.11
C PRO A 522 -20.69 -28.08 3.43
N PRO A 523 -20.45 -28.13 2.09
CA PRO A 523 -19.22 -27.58 1.52
C PRO A 523 -18.97 -26.12 1.90
N PHE A 524 -20.02 -25.31 2.05
CA PHE A 524 -19.88 -23.92 2.47
C PHE A 524 -19.23 -23.80 3.85
N THR A 525 -19.78 -24.46 4.87
CA THR A 525 -19.23 -24.42 6.22
C THR A 525 -17.83 -24.99 6.29
N ASP A 526 -17.60 -26.18 5.68
CA ASP A 526 -16.34 -26.92 5.84
C ASP A 526 -15.16 -26.35 5.04
N GLN A 527 -15.44 -25.75 3.87
CA GLN A 527 -14.38 -25.40 2.90
C GLN A 527 -14.29 -23.92 2.58
N PHE A 528 -15.28 -23.11 2.96
CA PHE A 528 -15.32 -21.68 2.68
C PHE A 528 -15.41 -20.85 3.97
N LYS A 529 -16.43 -21.04 4.81
CA LYS A 529 -16.48 -20.38 6.11
C LYS A 529 -15.32 -20.82 7.01
N THR A 530 -15.00 -22.13 7.01
CA THR A 530 -13.88 -22.73 7.75
C THR A 530 -13.78 -22.24 9.21
N PRO A 531 -14.79 -22.51 10.05
CA PRO A 531 -14.75 -22.10 11.45
C PRO A 531 -13.53 -22.66 12.15
N HIS A 532 -12.77 -21.82 12.85
CA HIS A 532 -11.48 -22.23 13.41
C HIS A 532 -11.52 -22.41 14.93
N GLY A 533 -12.46 -21.76 15.66
CA GLY A 533 -12.59 -21.86 17.10
C GLY A 533 -11.34 -21.42 17.88
N LEU A 534 -10.49 -20.55 17.31
CA LEU A 534 -9.27 -20.08 17.95
C LEU A 534 -9.58 -18.99 18.98
N ASP A 535 -8.79 -18.97 20.05
CA ASP A 535 -8.78 -17.90 21.03
C ASP A 535 -7.46 -17.11 20.86
N PHE A 536 -7.55 -15.88 20.40
CA PHE A 536 -6.40 -15.04 20.12
C PHE A 536 -5.84 -14.28 21.34
N GLU A 537 -6.49 -14.35 22.50
CA GLU A 537 -6.00 -13.71 23.74
C GLU A 537 -4.56 -14.16 24.08
N ALA A 538 -4.20 -15.41 23.74
CA ALA A 538 -2.87 -15.94 23.92
C ALA A 538 -1.76 -15.17 23.15
N THR A 539 -2.09 -14.42 22.10
CA THR A 539 -1.14 -13.57 21.38
C THR A 539 -0.69 -12.38 22.20
N GLY A 540 -1.52 -11.91 23.15
CA GLY A 540 -1.16 -10.88 24.10
C GLY A 540 0.07 -11.27 24.91
N ASP A 541 0.05 -12.44 25.55
CA ASP A 541 1.17 -12.98 26.32
C ASP A 541 2.38 -13.29 25.43
N LEU A 542 2.16 -13.88 24.26
CA LEU A 542 3.24 -14.31 23.35
C LEU A 542 4.07 -13.13 22.83
N TYR A 543 3.42 -12.06 22.41
CA TYR A 543 4.08 -10.89 21.82
C TYR A 543 4.23 -9.70 22.77
N GLY A 544 3.64 -9.78 23.98
CA GLY A 544 3.67 -8.72 24.98
C GLY A 544 2.76 -7.54 24.61
N LEU A 545 1.55 -7.86 24.14
CA LEU A 545 0.50 -6.92 23.76
C LEU A 545 -0.56 -6.89 24.85
N GLU A 546 -1.27 -5.76 24.96
CA GLU A 546 -2.51 -5.74 25.74
C GLU A 546 -3.65 -6.27 24.86
N PHE A 547 -4.53 -7.09 25.42
CA PHE A 547 -5.62 -7.72 24.67
C PHE A 547 -6.95 -7.47 25.40
N GLU A 548 -7.94 -6.94 24.68
CA GLU A 548 -9.27 -6.69 25.21
C GLU A 548 -10.33 -7.23 24.24
N ARG A 549 -11.32 -7.96 24.76
CA ARG A 549 -12.46 -8.47 23.98
C ARG A 549 -13.70 -7.65 24.27
N VAL A 550 -14.36 -7.17 23.22
CA VAL A 550 -15.57 -6.34 23.31
C VAL A 550 -16.73 -6.98 22.55
N ALA A 551 -17.96 -6.76 23.03
CA ALA A 551 -19.16 -7.38 22.51
C ALA A 551 -20.26 -6.39 22.09
N ASP A 552 -20.03 -5.09 22.22
CA ASP A 552 -20.94 -4.04 21.79
C ASP A 552 -20.16 -2.81 21.27
N LEU A 553 -20.83 -1.98 20.49
CA LEU A 553 -20.19 -0.82 19.83
C LEU A 553 -19.75 0.26 20.82
N GLY A 554 -20.46 0.43 21.93
CA GLY A 554 -20.09 1.41 22.97
C GLY A 554 -18.80 1.03 23.66
N SER A 555 -18.66 -0.25 24.07
CA SER A 555 -17.43 -0.81 24.64
C SER A 555 -16.29 -0.75 23.64
N PHE A 556 -16.54 -1.04 22.34
CA PHE A 556 -15.55 -0.90 21.29
C PHE A 556 -15.01 0.54 21.18
N ARG A 557 -15.91 1.52 21.09
CA ARG A 557 -15.50 2.94 20.97
C ARG A 557 -14.70 3.43 22.18
N SER A 558 -15.09 2.96 23.40
CA SER A 558 -14.33 3.29 24.60
C SER A 558 -12.92 2.69 24.56
N ALA A 559 -12.81 1.38 24.27
CA ALA A 559 -11.51 0.71 24.17
C ALA A 559 -10.65 1.29 23.06
N PHE A 560 -11.25 1.65 21.92
CA PHE A 560 -10.56 2.27 20.79
C PHE A 560 -10.00 3.66 21.14
N ALA A 561 -10.81 4.52 21.76
CA ALA A 561 -10.37 5.84 22.21
C ALA A 561 -9.25 5.75 23.24
N ASP A 562 -9.36 4.83 24.20
CA ASP A 562 -8.32 4.60 25.21
C ASP A 562 -7.01 4.06 24.57
N SER A 563 -7.12 3.21 23.54
CA SER A 563 -5.96 2.61 22.88
C SER A 563 -5.18 3.60 22.02
N VAL A 564 -5.85 4.44 21.23
CA VAL A 564 -5.16 5.40 20.34
C VAL A 564 -4.42 6.51 21.09
N ASP A 565 -4.75 6.73 22.36
CA ASP A 565 -4.13 7.71 23.24
C ASP A 565 -3.01 7.12 24.15
N ARG A 566 -2.74 5.81 24.02
CA ARG A 566 -1.79 5.09 24.91
C ARG A 566 -0.56 4.60 24.15
N ASP A 567 0.58 4.59 24.85
CA ASP A 567 1.80 3.92 24.40
C ASP A 567 1.62 2.39 24.38
N GLY A 568 2.38 1.71 23.55
CA GLY A 568 2.35 0.27 23.37
C GLY A 568 1.30 -0.19 22.37
N THR A 569 1.17 -1.50 22.21
CA THR A 569 0.22 -2.09 21.27
C THR A 569 -0.94 -2.76 22.00
N GLN A 570 -2.15 -2.39 21.64
CA GLN A 570 -3.38 -2.96 22.15
C GLN A 570 -4.11 -3.70 21.00
N VAL A 571 -4.59 -4.90 21.28
CA VAL A 571 -5.48 -5.66 20.39
C VAL A 571 -6.89 -5.60 20.96
N ILE A 572 -7.80 -5.06 20.18
CA ILE A 572 -9.24 -5.00 20.51
C ILE A 572 -9.93 -6.03 19.63
N GLU A 573 -10.29 -7.16 20.22
CA GLU A 573 -11.06 -8.20 19.53
C GLU A 573 -12.54 -7.87 19.60
N VAL A 574 -13.17 -7.77 18.42
CA VAL A 574 -14.61 -7.54 18.25
C VAL A 574 -15.25 -8.81 17.74
N VAL A 575 -15.98 -9.52 18.61
CA VAL A 575 -16.64 -10.77 18.24
C VAL A 575 -17.95 -10.47 17.54
N THR A 576 -18.12 -11.00 16.33
CA THR A 576 -19.31 -10.79 15.49
C THR A 576 -19.80 -12.10 14.86
N GLU A 577 -20.99 -12.06 14.26
CA GLU A 577 -21.54 -13.14 13.45
C GLU A 577 -21.63 -12.70 11.97
N ALA A 578 -20.82 -13.31 11.11
CA ALA A 578 -20.70 -12.90 9.70
C ALA A 578 -22.03 -12.94 8.95
N ALA A 579 -22.83 -14.00 9.14
CA ALA A 579 -24.13 -14.14 8.49
C ALA A 579 -25.14 -13.06 8.95
N GLU A 580 -25.11 -12.67 10.23
CA GLU A 580 -25.96 -11.59 10.74
C GLU A 580 -25.51 -10.23 10.20
N SER A 581 -24.20 -9.97 10.19
CA SER A 581 -23.63 -8.76 9.62
C SER A 581 -23.98 -8.63 8.13
N HIS A 582 -23.92 -9.73 7.37
CA HIS A 582 -24.28 -9.73 5.94
C HIS A 582 -25.78 -9.40 5.74
N ARG A 583 -26.68 -10.09 6.43
CA ARG A 583 -28.12 -9.78 6.36
C ARG A 583 -28.43 -8.34 6.73
N TYR A 584 -27.75 -7.81 7.74
CA TYR A 584 -27.97 -6.43 8.14
C TYR A 584 -27.49 -5.42 7.09
N ARG A 585 -26.41 -5.70 6.37
CA ARG A 585 -25.98 -4.89 5.22
C ARG A 585 -27.06 -4.85 4.13
N GLU A 586 -27.74 -5.99 3.87
CA GLU A 586 -28.83 -6.07 2.90
C GLU A 586 -30.06 -5.26 3.38
N GLU A 587 -30.46 -5.40 4.66
CA GLU A 587 -31.53 -4.60 5.26
C GLU A 587 -31.26 -3.08 5.15
N LEU A 588 -30.01 -2.65 5.37
CA LEU A 588 -29.62 -1.25 5.23
C LEU A 588 -29.72 -0.77 3.78
N ALA A 589 -29.27 -1.58 2.81
CA ALA A 589 -29.44 -1.27 1.39
C ALA A 589 -30.90 -1.08 1.00
N GLU A 590 -31.79 -1.94 1.48
CA GLU A 590 -33.23 -1.79 1.26
C GLU A 590 -33.82 -0.54 1.93
N ARG A 591 -33.34 -0.18 3.15
CA ARG A 591 -33.79 1.04 3.85
C ARG A 591 -33.39 2.28 3.03
N VAL A 592 -32.14 2.33 2.55
CA VAL A 592 -31.63 3.40 1.69
C VAL A 592 -32.43 3.49 0.38
N GLY A 593 -32.64 2.36 -0.30
CA GLY A 593 -33.43 2.32 -1.54
C GLY A 593 -34.83 2.88 -1.37
N ARG A 594 -35.51 2.57 -0.24
CA ARG A 594 -36.84 3.13 0.06
C ARG A 594 -36.85 4.63 0.36
N ARG A 595 -35.74 5.22 0.80
CA ARG A 595 -35.62 6.68 1.07
C ARG A 595 -35.31 7.47 -0.19
N LEU A 596 -34.57 6.87 -1.12
CA LEU A 596 -34.11 7.53 -2.34
C LEU A 596 -35.04 7.32 -3.57
N GLY A 597 -35.88 6.29 -3.55
CA GLY A 597 -36.89 5.99 -4.58
C GLY A 597 -38.25 6.49 -4.21
#